data_fbe4dc109623672a858bf41f6fd36db2
#
_entry.id   fbe4dc109623672a858bf41f6fd36db2
#
_cell.length_a   1.000
_cell.length_b   1.000
_cell.length_c   1.000
_cell.angle_alpha   90.00
_cell.angle_beta   90.00
_cell.angle_gamma   90.00
#
_symmetry.space_group_name_H-M   'P 1'
#
loop_
_entity.id
_entity.type
_entity.pdbx_description
1 polymer ?
#
loop_
_entity_poly.entity_id
_entity_poly.type
_entity_poly.pdbx_seq_one_letter_code
_entity_poly.pdbx_strand_id
1 'polypeptide(L)'
;MGGSLTGGNMSSVAEFNIYTDPHAAKIVFEAGLPIVMIGLDVTMKALLSYDNIAKLSDVNESGAMLQALLEHYADNEATGKPMHDVNTLFYLAHPEAFTLTDYWVDVITEGPALG
;
A
#
# COMPACT_ATOMS: atom_id res chain seq x y z
N MET A 1 0.67 -0.99 5.81
CA MET A 1 0.87 -0.27 4.53
C MET A 1 0.89 1.22 4.81
N GLY A 2 1.82 1.95 4.24
CA GLY A 2 1.95 3.41 4.38
C GLY A 2 3.33 3.91 4.04
N GLY A 3 3.44 5.22 3.84
CA GLY A 3 4.68 5.89 3.46
C GLY A 3 5.10 5.65 2.01
N SER A 4 6.20 6.24 1.62
CA SER A 4 6.78 6.08 0.29
C SER A 4 8.24 6.54 0.27
N LEU A 5 9.07 5.89 -0.54
CA LEU A 5 10.44 6.31 -0.80
C LEU A 5 10.56 7.27 -2.00
N THR A 6 9.51 7.41 -2.81
CA THR A 6 9.59 8.13 -4.10
C THR A 6 8.65 9.32 -4.22
N GLY A 7 7.93 9.65 -3.18
CA GLY A 7 6.93 10.73 -3.16
C GLY A 7 5.55 10.25 -2.77
N GLY A 8 4.69 11.18 -2.43
CA GLY A 8 3.38 10.90 -1.89
C GLY A 8 2.25 10.99 -2.92
N ASN A 9 1.02 10.72 -2.43
CA ASN A 9 -0.23 10.89 -3.16
C ASN A 9 -1.17 11.91 -2.50
N MET A 10 -0.87 12.36 -1.29
CA MET A 10 -1.58 13.47 -0.62
C MET A 10 -0.84 14.79 -0.75
N SER A 11 0.47 14.75 -0.74
CA SER A 11 1.35 15.87 -1.07
C SER A 11 2.53 15.33 -1.89
N SER A 12 3.45 16.18 -2.28
CA SER A 12 4.66 15.74 -2.98
C SER A 12 5.55 14.82 -2.15
N VAL A 13 5.36 14.77 -0.84
CA VAL A 13 6.22 14.00 0.10
C VAL A 13 5.43 13.00 0.95
N ALA A 14 4.11 13.17 1.09
CA ALA A 14 3.31 12.40 2.04
C ALA A 14 2.36 11.41 1.34
N GLU A 15 2.39 10.17 1.82
CA GLU A 15 1.42 9.14 1.47
C GLU A 15 0.19 9.24 2.39
N PHE A 16 -0.98 8.82 1.87
CA PHE A 16 -2.29 9.02 2.48
C PHE A 16 -2.40 8.50 3.92
N ASN A 17 -1.94 7.29 4.20
CA ASN A 17 -2.09 6.71 5.54
C ASN A 17 -1.23 7.45 6.57
N ILE A 18 0.01 7.75 6.22
CA ILE A 18 0.90 8.51 7.11
C ILE A 18 0.42 9.96 7.26
N TYR A 19 -0.05 10.57 6.16
CA TYR A 19 -0.61 11.93 6.18
C TYR A 19 -1.87 12.04 7.04
N THR A 20 -2.70 11.00 7.08
CA THR A 20 -3.98 11.00 7.82
C THR A 20 -3.76 11.09 9.33
N ASP A 21 -2.76 10.39 9.87
CA ASP A 21 -2.36 10.51 11.28
C ASP A 21 -0.84 10.38 11.44
N PRO A 22 -0.09 11.44 11.15
CA PRO A 22 1.36 11.43 11.26
C PRO A 22 1.86 11.27 12.70
N HIS A 23 1.07 11.69 13.71
CA HIS A 23 1.44 11.50 15.11
C HIS A 23 1.39 10.02 15.50
N ALA A 24 0.33 9.31 15.12
CA ALA A 24 0.25 7.87 15.35
C ALA A 24 1.36 7.12 14.60
N ALA A 25 1.63 7.49 13.34
CA ALA A 25 2.72 6.91 12.56
C ALA A 25 4.07 7.12 13.25
N LYS A 26 4.36 8.34 13.72
CA LYS A 26 5.59 8.65 14.44
C LYS A 26 5.76 7.77 15.68
N ILE A 27 4.71 7.64 16.50
CA ILE A 27 4.74 6.77 17.69
C ILE A 27 5.11 5.33 17.31
N VAL A 28 4.54 4.81 16.23
CA VAL A 28 4.84 3.45 15.75
C VAL A 28 6.30 3.32 15.32
N PHE A 29 6.80 4.25 14.51
CA PHE A 29 8.19 4.19 14.02
C PHE A 29 9.23 4.38 15.16
N GLU A 30 8.90 5.15 16.19
CA GLU A 30 9.75 5.38 17.37
C GLU A 30 9.61 4.29 18.46
N ALA A 31 8.70 3.33 18.31
CA ALA A 31 8.43 2.31 19.34
C ALA A 31 9.58 1.31 19.57
N GLY A 32 10.64 1.33 18.77
CA GLY A 32 11.76 0.39 18.89
C GLY A 32 11.43 -1.05 18.49
N LEU A 33 10.38 -1.23 17.73
CA LEU A 33 9.96 -2.54 17.22
C LEU A 33 10.52 -2.77 15.81
N PRO A 34 10.74 -4.03 15.41
CA PRO A 34 11.05 -4.34 14.01
C PRO A 34 9.82 -4.01 13.14
N ILE A 35 10.02 -3.16 12.14
CA ILE A 35 8.96 -2.69 11.24
C ILE A 35 9.34 -3.02 9.80
N VAL A 36 8.40 -3.61 9.06
CA VAL A 36 8.48 -3.72 7.60
C VAL A 36 7.46 -2.76 7.01
N MET A 37 7.97 -1.68 6.42
CA MET A 37 7.14 -0.69 5.73
C MET A 37 6.91 -1.14 4.29
N ILE A 38 5.66 -1.29 3.89
CA ILE A 38 5.26 -1.53 2.51
C ILE A 38 4.61 -0.24 2.00
N GLY A 39 5.41 0.55 1.32
CA GLY A 39 5.05 1.90 0.90
C GLY A 39 4.29 1.95 -0.41
N LEU A 40 3.81 3.13 -0.76
CA LEU A 40 3.09 3.42 -1.99
C LEU A 40 3.93 3.08 -3.24
N ASP A 41 5.22 3.33 -3.20
CA ASP A 41 6.17 3.03 -4.28
C ASP A 41 6.29 1.52 -4.58
N VAL A 42 5.99 0.67 -3.61
CA VAL A 42 5.88 -0.78 -3.76
C VAL A 42 4.50 -1.17 -4.27
N THR A 43 3.45 -0.69 -3.61
CA THR A 43 2.07 -1.12 -3.89
C THR A 43 1.57 -0.65 -5.26
N MET A 44 2.07 0.47 -5.78
CA MET A 44 1.78 0.93 -7.15
C MET A 44 2.38 0.02 -8.24
N LYS A 45 3.32 -0.86 -7.90
CA LYS A 45 3.87 -1.87 -8.81
C LYS A 45 3.16 -3.23 -8.69
N ALA A 46 2.45 -3.45 -7.60
CA ALA A 46 1.71 -4.68 -7.33
C ALA A 46 0.32 -4.62 -7.95
N LEU A 47 0.25 -4.80 -9.28
CA LEU A 47 -0.99 -4.68 -10.04
C LEU A 47 -1.72 -6.01 -10.13
N LEU A 48 -2.99 -6.03 -9.75
CA LEU A 48 -3.91 -7.10 -10.10
C LEU A 48 -4.47 -6.85 -11.50
N SER A 49 -4.06 -7.68 -12.47
CA SER A 49 -4.46 -7.52 -13.86
C SER A 49 -5.97 -7.64 -14.05
N TYR A 50 -6.54 -6.96 -15.04
CA TYR A 50 -7.97 -7.06 -15.35
C TYR A 50 -8.40 -8.49 -15.72
N ASP A 51 -7.53 -9.25 -16.38
CA ASP A 51 -7.77 -10.67 -16.67
C ASP A 51 -7.89 -11.53 -15.41
N ASN A 52 -7.15 -11.19 -14.35
CA ASN A 52 -7.26 -11.88 -13.08
C ASN A 52 -8.48 -11.41 -12.29
N ILE A 53 -8.81 -10.11 -12.35
CA ILE A 53 -10.04 -9.57 -11.74
C ILE A 53 -11.26 -10.29 -12.32
N ALA A 54 -11.34 -10.45 -13.64
CA ALA A 54 -12.44 -11.13 -14.34
C ALA A 54 -12.62 -12.61 -13.94
N LYS A 55 -11.64 -13.23 -13.30
CA LYS A 55 -11.68 -14.63 -12.83
C LYS A 55 -11.95 -14.77 -11.33
N LEU A 56 -12.06 -13.68 -10.59
CA LEU A 56 -12.23 -13.76 -9.14
C LEU A 56 -13.51 -14.46 -8.73
N SER A 57 -14.60 -14.30 -9.50
CA SER A 57 -15.87 -15.00 -9.23
C SER A 57 -15.79 -16.52 -9.33
N ASP A 58 -14.81 -17.05 -10.06
CA ASP A 58 -14.60 -18.50 -10.19
C ASP A 58 -13.93 -19.11 -8.95
N VAL A 59 -13.37 -18.27 -8.07
CA VAL A 59 -12.63 -18.73 -6.89
C VAL A 59 -13.58 -19.12 -5.75
N ASN A 60 -14.46 -18.20 -5.36
CA ASN A 60 -15.46 -18.40 -4.30
C ASN A 60 -16.42 -17.20 -4.23
N GLU A 61 -17.39 -17.23 -3.29
CA GLU A 61 -18.35 -16.13 -3.08
C GLU A 61 -17.71 -14.78 -2.78
N SER A 62 -16.63 -14.77 -1.98
CA SER A 62 -15.86 -13.55 -1.70
C SER A 62 -15.19 -13.01 -2.97
N GLY A 63 -14.72 -13.90 -3.83
CA GLY A 63 -14.16 -13.54 -5.13
C GLY A 63 -15.17 -12.85 -6.03
N ALA A 64 -16.43 -13.34 -6.07
CA ALA A 64 -17.49 -12.69 -6.84
C ALA A 64 -17.79 -11.28 -6.33
N MET A 65 -17.84 -11.07 -5.01
CA MET A 65 -18.01 -9.76 -4.40
C MET A 65 -16.82 -8.82 -4.73
N LEU A 66 -15.60 -9.32 -4.59
CA LEU A 66 -14.38 -8.54 -4.87
C LEU A 66 -14.31 -8.15 -6.35
N GLN A 67 -14.66 -9.05 -7.26
CA GLN A 67 -14.73 -8.74 -8.69
C GLN A 67 -15.69 -7.56 -8.94
N ALA A 68 -16.91 -7.64 -8.42
CA ALA A 68 -17.91 -6.58 -8.60
C ALA A 68 -17.44 -5.23 -8.04
N LEU A 69 -16.79 -5.23 -6.87
CA LEU A 69 -16.22 -4.02 -6.27
C LEU A 69 -15.07 -3.44 -7.12
N LEU A 70 -14.14 -4.29 -7.55
CA LEU A 70 -13.00 -3.86 -8.35
C LEU A 70 -13.39 -3.37 -9.74
N GLU A 71 -14.38 -3.99 -10.37
CA GLU A 71 -14.92 -3.53 -11.66
C GLU A 71 -15.67 -2.20 -11.54
N HIS A 72 -16.34 -1.96 -10.42
CA HIS A 72 -17.06 -0.71 -10.17
C HIS A 72 -16.12 0.44 -9.82
N TYR A 73 -15.00 0.16 -9.17
CA TYR A 73 -14.02 1.18 -8.77
C TYR A 73 -13.20 1.63 -9.99
N ALA A 74 -13.47 2.83 -10.46
CA ALA A 74 -12.79 3.39 -11.64
C ALA A 74 -11.36 3.81 -11.29
N ASP A 75 -10.38 3.12 -11.86
CA ASP A 75 -8.98 3.51 -11.89
C ASP A 75 -8.57 3.85 -13.32
N ASN A 76 -7.59 4.74 -13.45
CA ASN A 76 -7.03 5.11 -14.76
C ASN A 76 -5.79 4.28 -15.14
N GLU A 77 -5.51 3.19 -14.42
CA GLU A 77 -4.38 2.34 -14.69
C GLU A 77 -4.63 1.43 -15.91
N ALA A 78 -3.72 1.46 -16.88
CA ALA A 78 -3.92 0.78 -18.16
C ALA A 78 -3.88 -0.75 -18.08
N THR A 79 -3.20 -1.33 -17.09
CA THR A 79 -2.86 -2.77 -17.08
C THR A 79 -3.42 -3.56 -15.91
N GLY A 80 -3.99 -2.89 -14.92
CA GLY A 80 -4.53 -3.53 -13.73
C GLY A 80 -4.74 -2.54 -12.60
N LYS A 81 -5.19 -3.03 -11.45
CA LYS A 81 -5.45 -2.21 -10.27
C LYS A 81 -4.35 -2.38 -9.24
N PRO A 82 -3.75 -1.29 -8.71
CA PRO A 82 -2.77 -1.39 -7.64
C PRO A 82 -3.41 -1.96 -6.39
N MET A 83 -2.74 -2.94 -5.81
CA MET A 83 -3.13 -3.57 -4.55
C MET A 83 -2.30 -2.97 -3.43
N HIS A 84 -2.97 -2.37 -2.45
CA HIS A 84 -2.29 -1.67 -1.36
C HIS A 84 -2.18 -2.56 -0.11
N ASP A 85 -3.18 -2.59 0.74
CA ASP A 85 -3.12 -3.20 2.07
C ASP A 85 -2.88 -4.71 2.03
N VAL A 86 -3.41 -5.40 1.03
CA VAL A 86 -3.23 -6.85 0.86
C VAL A 86 -1.76 -7.26 0.75
N ASN A 87 -0.87 -6.37 0.29
CA ASN A 87 0.56 -6.65 0.22
C ASN A 87 1.20 -6.87 1.59
N THR A 88 0.62 -6.35 2.66
CA THR A 88 1.11 -6.61 4.03
C THR A 88 0.87 -8.06 4.43
N LEU A 89 -0.29 -8.60 4.10
CA LEU A 89 -0.60 -10.02 4.32
C LEU A 89 0.15 -10.92 3.33
N PHE A 90 0.30 -10.47 2.09
CA PHE A 90 1.08 -11.19 1.09
C PHE A 90 2.55 -11.31 1.49
N TYR A 91 3.14 -10.26 2.08
CA TYR A 91 4.50 -10.33 2.64
C TYR A 91 4.62 -11.37 3.75
N LEU A 92 3.64 -11.49 4.63
CA LEU A 92 3.67 -12.51 5.70
C LEU A 92 3.61 -13.94 5.15
N ALA A 93 2.88 -14.16 4.06
CA ALA A 93 2.73 -15.46 3.43
C ALA A 93 3.89 -15.79 2.45
N HIS A 94 4.44 -14.77 1.79
CA HIS A 94 5.41 -14.89 0.70
C HIS A 94 6.52 -13.83 0.83
N PRO A 95 7.33 -13.85 1.91
CA PRO A 95 8.39 -12.85 2.09
C PRO A 95 9.45 -12.90 0.98
N GLU A 96 9.61 -14.04 0.34
CA GLU A 96 10.53 -14.24 -0.80
C GLU A 96 10.15 -13.42 -2.06
N ALA A 97 8.91 -12.94 -2.14
CA ALA A 97 8.45 -12.09 -3.23
C ALA A 97 8.89 -10.62 -3.10
N PHE A 98 9.49 -10.26 -1.96
CA PHE A 98 9.90 -8.89 -1.66
C PHE A 98 11.41 -8.80 -1.49
N THR A 99 11.97 -7.69 -1.95
CA THR A 99 13.34 -7.29 -1.60
C THR A 99 13.27 -6.23 -0.52
N LEU A 100 13.90 -6.51 0.62
CA LEU A 100 13.96 -5.58 1.75
C LEU A 100 15.29 -4.84 1.75
N THR A 101 15.22 -3.57 2.14
CA THR A 101 16.39 -2.73 2.38
C THR A 101 16.16 -1.94 3.65
N ASP A 102 17.17 -1.89 4.52
CA ASP A 102 17.08 -1.14 5.76
C ASP A 102 17.23 0.36 5.49
N TYR A 103 16.30 1.13 6.04
CA TYR A 103 16.32 2.58 5.99
C TYR A 103 16.03 3.15 7.37
N TRP A 104 16.60 4.31 7.62
CA TRP A 104 16.15 5.16 8.71
C TRP A 104 14.93 5.93 8.25
N VAL A 105 13.81 5.76 8.98
CA VAL A 105 12.53 6.42 8.66
C VAL A 105 12.17 7.36 9.80
N ASP A 106 11.80 8.58 9.46
CA ASP A 106 11.20 9.55 10.37
C ASP A 106 9.87 10.06 9.80
N VAL A 107 8.98 10.54 10.66
CA VAL A 107 7.69 11.10 10.28
C VAL A 107 7.61 12.54 10.73
N ILE A 108 7.36 13.43 9.79
CA ILE A 108 7.19 14.86 10.08
C ILE A 108 5.74 15.12 10.48
N THR A 109 5.55 15.67 11.68
CA THR A 109 4.20 15.88 12.25
C THR A 109 3.66 17.29 12.07
N GLU A 110 4.46 18.22 11.56
CA GLU A 110 4.07 19.63 11.37
C GLU A 110 4.74 20.24 10.16
N GLY A 111 4.14 21.29 9.62
CA GLY A 111 4.73 22.08 8.54
C GLY A 111 4.46 21.54 7.14
N PRO A 112 5.15 22.09 6.11
CA PRO A 112 4.86 21.81 4.70
C PRO A 112 5.23 20.40 4.24
N ALA A 113 6.01 19.65 5.03
CA ALA A 113 6.43 18.28 4.77
C ALA A 113 5.72 17.27 5.70
N LEU A 114 4.58 17.65 6.28
CA LEU A 114 3.79 16.79 7.16
C LEU A 114 3.44 15.46 6.48
N GLY A 115 3.70 14.34 7.18
CA GLY A 115 3.39 12.97 6.76
C GLY A 115 4.60 12.14 6.31
#